data_2fd454926c36737b623aa85f0bb134aa
#
_entry.id   2fd454926c36737b623aa85f0bb134aa
#
_cell.length_a   1.000
_cell.length_b   1.000
_cell.length_c   1.000
_cell.angle_alpha   90.00
_cell.angle_beta   90.00
_cell.angle_gamma   90.00
#
_symmetry.space_group_name_H-M   'P 1'
#
loop_
_entity.id
_entity.type
_entity.pdbx_description
1 polymer ?
#
loop_
_entity_poly.entity_id
_entity_poly.type
_entity_poly.pdbx_seq_one_letter_code
_entity_poly.pdbx_strand_id
1 'polypeptide(L)'
;MEEACLIRRLFTDLKRVTDLQKPDKIYLDNSNLLYVLCPQRPEIGTVREAFFANQLASAGHTVEYAGYKKGDFRIDSGPVIEVGGADKGFSQLEGQEHSFVAADDIESASMRKIPLWAFGFLY
;
A
#
# COMPACT_ATOMS: atom_id res chain seq x y z
N MET A 1 -3.76 -19.97 -2.78
CA MET A 1 -2.80 -18.92 -3.14
C MET A 1 -2.27 -18.17 -1.93
N GLU A 2 -3.10 -17.82 -0.97
CA GLU A 2 -2.66 -17.11 0.24
C GLU A 2 -1.72 -17.94 1.12
N GLU A 3 -2.00 -19.23 1.30
CA GLU A 3 -1.14 -20.16 2.07
C GLU A 3 0.28 -20.27 1.48
N ALA A 4 0.39 -20.10 0.16
CA ALA A 4 1.69 -20.07 -0.54
C ALA A 4 2.30 -18.66 -0.58
N CYS A 5 1.76 -17.70 0.15
CA CYS A 5 2.19 -16.29 0.15
C CYS A 5 2.20 -15.65 -1.24
N LEU A 6 1.23 -16.01 -2.09
CA LEU A 6 1.13 -15.44 -3.44
C LEU A 6 0.21 -14.22 -3.51
N ILE A 7 -0.73 -14.11 -2.57
CA ILE A 7 -1.64 -12.97 -2.50
C ILE A 7 -1.69 -12.39 -1.08
N ARG A 8 -2.05 -11.13 -1.01
CA ARG A 8 -2.25 -10.40 0.24
C ARG A 8 -3.63 -9.76 0.24
N ARG A 9 -4.44 -10.13 1.22
CA ARG A 9 -5.78 -9.58 1.42
C ARG A 9 -5.71 -8.41 2.39
N LEU A 10 -6.33 -7.31 2.06
CA LEU A 10 -6.45 -6.14 2.93
C LEU A 10 -7.89 -5.89 3.33
N PHE A 11 -8.08 -5.54 4.58
CA PHE A 11 -9.38 -5.22 5.19
C PHE A 11 -9.31 -3.85 5.85
N THR A 12 -10.47 -3.21 6.01
CA THR A 12 -10.61 -2.11 6.97
C THR A 12 -10.65 -2.66 8.39
N ASP A 13 -10.31 -1.85 9.38
CA ASP A 13 -10.30 -2.25 10.80
C ASP A 13 -11.59 -2.96 11.24
N LEU A 14 -12.74 -2.47 10.75
CA LEU A 14 -14.05 -3.00 11.14
C LEU A 14 -14.37 -4.39 10.57
N LYS A 15 -13.65 -4.82 9.53
CA LYS A 15 -13.92 -6.10 8.85
C LYS A 15 -12.99 -7.23 9.26
N ARG A 16 -12.02 -6.96 10.11
CA ARG A 16 -11.00 -7.94 10.47
C ARG A 16 -11.48 -9.09 11.37
N VAL A 17 -12.70 -9.01 11.83
CA VAL A 17 -13.25 -9.91 12.87
C VAL A 17 -13.58 -11.32 12.35
N THR A 18 -13.70 -11.54 11.04
CA THR A 18 -14.01 -12.86 10.47
C THR A 18 -13.25 -13.12 9.16
N ASP A 19 -12.50 -14.22 9.10
CA ASP A 19 -11.79 -14.67 7.90
C ASP A 19 -12.70 -15.03 6.72
N LEU A 20 -14.01 -15.06 6.93
CA LEU A 20 -15.00 -15.40 5.92
C LEU A 20 -15.50 -14.20 5.12
N GLN A 21 -15.11 -12.99 5.49
CA GLN A 21 -15.55 -11.79 4.78
C GLN A 21 -14.68 -11.52 3.55
N LYS A 22 -15.33 -10.99 2.50
CA LYS A 22 -14.64 -10.53 1.30
C LYS A 22 -13.66 -9.41 1.66
N PRO A 23 -12.37 -9.52 1.27
CA PRO A 23 -11.41 -8.43 1.51
C PRO A 23 -11.78 -7.18 0.72
N ASP A 24 -11.38 -6.02 1.22
CA ASP A 24 -11.58 -4.75 0.54
C ASP A 24 -10.61 -4.57 -0.64
N LYS A 25 -9.38 -5.05 -0.49
CA LYS A 25 -8.37 -5.07 -1.56
C LYS A 25 -7.57 -6.36 -1.52
N ILE A 26 -7.10 -6.79 -2.70
CA ILE A 26 -6.21 -7.94 -2.88
C ILE A 26 -5.00 -7.50 -3.70
N TYR A 27 -3.81 -7.81 -3.22
CA TYR A 27 -2.55 -7.60 -3.93
C TYR A 27 -1.80 -8.92 -4.08
N LEU A 28 -1.01 -9.04 -5.15
CA LEU A 28 -0.01 -10.10 -5.23
C LEU A 28 1.09 -9.86 -4.20
N ASP A 29 1.57 -10.91 -3.56
CA ASP A 29 2.55 -10.79 -2.47
C ASP A 29 3.93 -10.32 -2.92
N ASN A 30 4.17 -10.33 -4.22
CA ASN A 30 5.38 -9.78 -4.83
C ASN A 30 5.03 -9.03 -6.11
N SER A 31 5.48 -7.79 -6.24
CA SER A 31 5.21 -6.96 -7.41
C SER A 31 5.74 -7.55 -8.73
N ASN A 32 6.78 -8.38 -8.67
CA ASN A 32 7.29 -9.09 -9.86
C ASN A 32 6.26 -10.07 -10.44
N LEU A 33 5.39 -10.65 -9.59
CA LEU A 33 4.33 -11.54 -10.06
C LEU A 33 3.34 -10.82 -10.98
N LEU A 34 3.14 -9.52 -10.82
CA LEU A 34 2.29 -8.73 -11.71
C LEU A 34 2.81 -8.76 -13.15
N TYR A 35 4.12 -8.67 -13.32
CA TYR A 35 4.75 -8.72 -14.65
C TYR A 35 4.71 -10.10 -15.29
N VAL A 36 4.72 -11.15 -14.47
CA VAL A 36 4.65 -12.53 -14.95
C VAL A 36 3.23 -12.94 -15.31
N LEU A 37 2.25 -12.57 -14.49
CA LEU A 37 0.88 -13.04 -14.62
C LEU A 37 0.00 -12.15 -15.50
N CYS A 38 0.37 -10.89 -15.69
CA CYS A 38 -0.38 -9.98 -16.57
C CYS A 38 0.01 -10.22 -18.03
N PRO A 39 -0.97 -10.49 -18.92
CA PRO A 39 -0.70 -10.63 -20.37
C PRO A 39 -0.29 -9.31 -21.03
N GLN A 40 -0.55 -8.19 -20.38
CA GLN A 40 -0.14 -6.85 -20.79
C GLN A 40 0.70 -6.21 -19.68
N ARG A 41 1.35 -5.07 -19.99
CA ARG A 41 2.11 -4.35 -18.97
C ARG A 41 1.20 -3.94 -17.80
N PRO A 42 1.56 -4.27 -16.53
CA PRO A 42 0.76 -3.90 -15.38
C PRO A 42 0.62 -2.37 -15.26
N GLU A 43 -0.50 -1.93 -14.70
CA GLU A 43 -0.70 -0.52 -14.38
C GLU A 43 0.29 -0.09 -13.28
N ILE A 44 1.02 1.01 -13.52
CA ILE A 44 2.10 1.46 -12.61
C ILE A 44 1.58 1.77 -11.20
N GLY A 45 0.37 2.28 -11.06
CA GLY A 45 -0.25 2.53 -9.76
C GLY A 45 -0.37 1.25 -8.94
N THR A 46 -0.84 0.17 -9.56
CA THR A 46 -0.96 -1.15 -8.91
C THR A 46 0.40 -1.70 -8.50
N VAL A 47 1.43 -1.52 -9.34
CA VAL A 47 2.80 -1.94 -9.02
C VAL A 47 3.34 -1.20 -7.79
N ARG A 48 3.15 0.11 -7.72
CA ARG A 48 3.56 0.96 -6.60
C ARG A 48 2.88 0.55 -5.29
N GLU A 49 1.57 0.35 -5.34
CA GLU A 49 0.79 -0.09 -4.17
C GLU A 49 1.21 -1.48 -3.70
N ALA A 50 1.38 -2.44 -4.62
CA ALA A 50 1.84 -3.79 -4.29
C ALA A 50 3.24 -3.77 -3.67
N PHE A 51 4.17 -3.00 -4.21
CA PHE A 51 5.50 -2.82 -3.64
C PHE A 51 5.43 -2.30 -2.20
N PHE A 52 4.69 -1.22 -1.97
CA PHE A 52 4.54 -0.63 -0.65
C PHE A 52 3.97 -1.63 0.36
N ALA A 53 2.85 -2.28 0.03
CA ALA A 53 2.21 -3.25 0.91
C ALA A 53 3.15 -4.42 1.25
N ASN A 54 3.88 -4.94 0.26
CA ASN A 54 4.84 -6.02 0.45
C ASN A 54 5.99 -5.63 1.37
N GLN A 55 6.57 -4.44 1.17
CA GLN A 55 7.70 -3.99 1.97
C GLN A 55 7.30 -3.81 3.44
N LEU A 56 6.18 -3.15 3.71
CA LEU A 56 5.69 -2.94 5.06
C LEU A 56 5.35 -4.26 5.76
N ALA A 57 4.64 -5.15 5.09
CA ALA A 57 4.27 -6.45 5.66
C ALA A 57 5.49 -7.34 5.90
N SER A 58 6.45 -7.35 4.99
CA SER A 58 7.72 -8.10 5.15
C SER A 58 8.56 -7.57 6.30
N ALA A 59 8.46 -6.28 6.59
CA ALA A 59 9.11 -5.65 7.76
C ALA A 59 8.38 -5.92 9.09
N GLY A 60 7.27 -6.66 9.06
CA GLY A 60 6.52 -7.03 10.26
C GLY A 60 5.39 -6.06 10.63
N HIS A 61 5.08 -5.08 9.79
CA HIS A 61 3.98 -4.15 10.03
C HIS A 61 2.64 -4.75 9.61
N THR A 62 1.59 -4.34 10.31
CA THR A 62 0.22 -4.66 9.93
C THR A 62 -0.24 -3.65 8.88
N VAL A 63 -0.59 -4.14 7.69
CA VAL A 63 -1.05 -3.31 6.57
C VAL A 63 -2.55 -3.53 6.38
N GLU A 64 -3.32 -2.44 6.43
CA GLU A 64 -4.77 -2.46 6.28
C GLU A 64 -5.20 -1.48 5.18
N TYR A 65 -6.39 -1.70 4.62
CA TYR A 65 -7.00 -0.75 3.71
C TYR A 65 -7.54 0.45 4.51
N ALA A 66 -7.16 1.67 4.12
CA ALA A 66 -7.56 2.88 4.83
C ALA A 66 -9.05 3.21 4.69
N GLY A 67 -9.69 2.76 3.62
CA GLY A 67 -11.09 3.03 3.31
C GLY A 67 -11.28 3.95 2.10
N TYR A 68 -12.48 3.94 1.53
CA TYR A 68 -12.80 4.73 0.35
C TYR A 68 -12.56 6.23 0.60
N LYS A 69 -11.82 6.87 -0.29
CA LYS A 69 -11.42 8.29 -0.21
C LYS A 69 -10.68 8.69 1.08
N LYS A 70 -10.04 7.74 1.77
CA LYS A 70 -9.28 8.01 3.00
C LYS A 70 -7.79 7.70 2.88
N GLY A 71 -7.32 7.42 1.69
CA GLY A 71 -5.96 6.98 1.41
C GLY A 71 -5.91 5.51 1.01
N ASP A 72 -4.70 5.01 0.72
CA ASP A 72 -4.54 3.62 0.28
C ASP A 72 -4.38 2.65 1.45
N PHE A 73 -3.50 2.96 2.39
CA PHE A 73 -3.13 2.05 3.47
C PHE A 73 -3.15 2.71 4.84
N ARG A 74 -3.49 1.91 5.86
CA ARG A 74 -3.26 2.23 7.26
C ARG A 74 -2.24 1.25 7.83
N ILE A 75 -1.23 1.75 8.52
CA ILE A 75 -0.14 0.94 9.04
C ILE A 75 -0.23 0.88 10.57
N ASP A 76 -0.22 -0.34 11.13
CA ASP A 76 -0.25 -0.58 12.57
C ASP A 76 -1.38 0.17 13.30
N SER A 77 -2.54 0.30 12.69
CA SER A 77 -3.69 1.09 13.17
C SER A 77 -3.36 2.57 13.44
N GLY A 78 -2.32 3.08 12.84
CA GLY A 78 -1.79 4.44 13.01
C GLY A 78 -1.82 5.26 11.73
N PRO A 79 -0.67 5.59 11.15
CA PRO A 79 -0.59 6.50 10.02
C PRO A 79 -1.31 5.97 8.77
N VAL A 80 -1.88 6.89 8.02
CA VAL A 80 -2.49 6.61 6.72
C VAL A 80 -1.52 7.03 5.62
N ILE A 81 -1.34 6.17 4.64
CA ILE A 81 -0.41 6.39 3.53
C ILE A 81 -1.17 6.35 2.21
N GLU A 82 -0.94 7.35 1.39
CA GLU A 82 -1.36 7.40 -0.02
C GLU A 82 -0.15 7.12 -0.89
N VAL A 83 -0.26 6.21 -1.84
CA VAL A 83 0.84 5.82 -2.73
C VAL A 83 0.61 6.39 -4.13
N GLY A 84 1.65 6.95 -4.74
CA GLY A 84 1.50 7.50 -6.09
C GLY A 84 2.81 7.92 -6.74
N GLY A 85 2.71 8.64 -7.84
CA GLY A 85 3.86 9.23 -8.52
C GLY A 85 4.30 10.56 -7.90
N ALA A 86 5.30 11.20 -8.51
CA ALA A 86 5.88 12.45 -8.01
C ALA A 86 4.84 13.56 -7.78
N ASP A 87 3.82 13.62 -8.62
CA ASP A 87 2.77 14.65 -8.59
C ASP A 87 1.63 14.33 -7.62
N LYS A 88 1.68 13.19 -6.93
CA LYS A 88 0.63 12.80 -6.00
C LYS A 88 0.48 13.82 -4.89
N GLY A 89 -0.72 14.39 -4.77
CA GLY A 89 -1.06 15.38 -3.76
C GLY A 89 -1.69 14.76 -2.51
N PHE A 90 -2.18 15.63 -1.63
CA PHE A 90 -2.75 15.27 -0.33
C PHE A 90 -4.29 15.29 -0.29
N SER A 91 -4.96 15.43 -1.43
CA SER A 91 -6.41 15.63 -1.49
C SER A 91 -7.24 14.51 -0.80
N GLN A 92 -6.78 13.27 -0.88
CA GLN A 92 -7.45 12.16 -0.21
C GLN A 92 -7.10 12.05 1.29
N LEU A 93 -6.12 12.82 1.74
CA LEU A 93 -5.63 12.83 3.11
C LEU A 93 -6.08 14.05 3.91
N GLU A 94 -6.95 14.87 3.33
CA GLU A 94 -7.49 16.05 4.02
C GLU A 94 -8.22 15.65 5.30
N GLY A 95 -7.94 16.36 6.38
CA GLY A 95 -8.53 16.11 7.69
C GLY A 95 -7.88 14.95 8.47
N GLN A 96 -6.85 14.31 7.92
CA GLN A 96 -6.13 13.22 8.60
C GLN A 96 -4.75 13.72 9.07
N GLU A 97 -4.58 13.85 10.39
CA GLU A 97 -3.36 14.42 10.98
C GLU A 97 -2.12 13.55 10.76
N HIS A 98 -2.26 12.23 10.95
CA HIS A 98 -1.17 11.27 10.77
C HIS A 98 -1.26 10.63 9.38
N SER A 99 -0.99 11.42 8.35
CA SER A 99 -1.05 10.95 6.97
C SER A 99 0.15 11.40 6.16
N PHE A 100 0.60 10.53 5.26
CA PHE A 100 1.79 10.72 4.43
C PHE A 100 1.52 10.29 2.99
N VAL A 101 2.28 10.84 2.06
CA VAL A 101 2.31 10.39 0.67
C VAL A 101 3.63 9.65 0.44
N ALA A 102 3.55 8.39 0.03
CA ALA A 102 4.69 7.63 -0.48
C ALA A 102 4.74 7.85 -2.00
N ALA A 103 5.66 8.69 -2.44
CA ALA A 103 5.73 9.13 -3.83
C ALA A 103 6.90 8.48 -4.57
N ASP A 104 6.60 7.89 -5.73
CA ASP A 104 7.62 7.42 -6.66
C ASP A 104 8.21 8.60 -7.44
N ASP A 105 9.38 8.37 -8.05
CA ASP A 105 10.07 9.37 -8.88
C ASP A 105 10.47 10.68 -8.15
N ILE A 106 10.68 10.61 -6.83
CA ILE A 106 11.29 11.69 -6.05
C ILE A 106 12.53 11.18 -5.32
N GLU A 107 13.54 12.05 -5.15
CA GLU A 107 14.82 11.67 -4.57
C GLU A 107 14.89 11.89 -3.06
N SER A 108 14.18 12.90 -2.55
CA SER A 108 14.24 13.29 -1.15
C SER A 108 12.87 13.52 -0.54
N ALA A 109 12.79 13.31 0.77
CA ALA A 109 11.57 13.58 1.53
C ALA A 109 11.36 15.09 1.71
N SER A 110 10.11 15.50 1.72
CA SER A 110 9.72 16.86 2.05
C SER A 110 8.39 16.87 2.79
N MET A 111 8.34 17.52 3.95
CA MET A 111 7.14 17.57 4.79
C MET A 111 6.55 16.17 5.05
N ARG A 112 5.36 15.89 4.49
CA ARG A 112 4.68 14.59 4.63
C ARG A 112 4.77 13.72 3.37
N LYS A 113 5.68 14.06 2.45
CA LYS A 113 5.91 13.27 1.23
C LYS A 113 7.25 12.55 1.35
N ILE A 114 7.23 11.23 1.25
CA ILE A 114 8.38 10.34 1.46
C ILE A 114 8.63 9.58 0.16
N PRO A 115 9.90 9.46 -0.31
CA PRO A 115 10.20 8.67 -1.49
C PRO A 115 9.76 7.21 -1.32
N LEU A 116 9.04 6.69 -2.32
CA LEU A 116 8.58 5.30 -2.29
C LEU A 116 9.73 4.30 -2.16
N TRP A 117 10.87 4.56 -2.81
CA TRP A 117 12.05 3.68 -2.74
C TRP A 117 12.60 3.52 -1.32
N ALA A 118 12.41 4.51 -0.45
CA ALA A 118 12.88 4.44 0.93
C ALA A 118 12.24 3.29 1.72
N PHE A 119 11.03 2.89 1.38
CA PHE A 119 10.34 1.76 2.00
C PHE A 119 10.95 0.40 1.63
N GLY A 120 11.83 0.33 0.65
CA GLY A 120 12.62 -0.86 0.33
C GLY A 120 13.74 -1.17 1.32
N PHE A 121 14.02 -0.30 2.28
CA PHE A 121 15.10 -0.44 3.28
C PHE A 121 14.59 -0.65 4.71
N LEU A 122 13.37 -1.13 4.88
CA LEU A 122 12.78 -1.31 6.22
C LEU A 122 13.28 -2.56 6.96
N TYR A 123 13.96 -3.46 6.25
CA TYR A 123 14.48 -4.69 6.86
C TYR A 123 15.79 -5.15 6.21
#